data_d5d298b885f04d72645da7dde9e5eb7b
#
_entry.id   d5d298b885f04d72645da7dde9e5eb7b
#
_cell.length_a   1.000
_cell.length_b   1.000
_cell.length_c   1.000
_cell.angle_alpha   90.00
_cell.angle_beta   90.00
_cell.angle_gamma   90.00
#
_symmetry.space_group_name_H-M   'P 1'
#
loop_
_entity.id
_entity.type
_entity.pdbx_description
1 polymer ?
#
loop_
_entity_poly.entity_id
_entity_poly.type
_entity_poly.pdbx_seq_one_letter_code
_entity_poly.pdbx_strand_id
1 'polypeptide(L)'
;MPAVHLSHGAPPLADDPIVEMYPRADVPVIQLSMPTLDPRELMDLGRRLAPLRDEGVLIMGSGFFTHNLREFVFSGPVPQWSRDFDDWGRRVLQAGDVDTLLDFAGKAPAARTAHPRTEHFAALFVTLGAGESDLAAQRPVIEGFWGGLAKRSIQLG
;
A
#
# COMPACT_ATOMS: atom_id res chain seq x y z
N MET A 1 9.46 7.68 13.75
CA MET A 1 8.38 8.05 12.80
C MET A 1 7.68 6.79 12.31
N PRO A 2 6.39 6.86 11.93
CA PRO A 2 5.68 5.72 11.37
C PRO A 2 6.19 5.32 9.99
N ALA A 3 5.82 4.12 9.54
CA ALA A 3 5.83 3.75 8.13
C ALA A 3 4.38 3.71 7.63
N VAL A 4 4.11 4.28 6.47
CA VAL A 4 2.75 4.46 5.96
C VAL A 4 2.64 3.98 4.53
N HIS A 5 1.64 3.12 4.24
CA HIS A 5 1.24 2.84 2.87
C HIS A 5 -0.03 3.61 2.57
N LEU A 6 0.03 4.48 1.57
CA LEU A 6 -1.09 5.31 1.14
C LEU A 6 -1.54 4.96 -0.27
N SER A 7 -2.84 4.79 -0.42
CA SER A 7 -3.47 4.79 -1.74
C SER A 7 -3.48 6.23 -2.25
N HIS A 8 -2.82 6.48 -3.37
CA HIS A 8 -2.82 7.80 -4.00
C HIS A 8 -4.07 8.02 -4.84
N GLY A 9 -4.48 9.29 -4.99
CA GLY A 9 -5.52 9.69 -5.92
C GLY A 9 -5.02 9.70 -7.38
N ALA A 10 -5.95 9.81 -8.31
CA ALA A 10 -5.61 10.25 -9.66
C ALA A 10 -5.45 11.79 -9.66
N PRO A 11 -4.66 12.39 -10.57
CA PRO A 11 -4.59 13.86 -10.68
C PRO A 11 -5.99 14.48 -10.78
N PRO A 12 -6.26 15.60 -10.12
CA PRO A 12 -5.33 16.65 -9.75
C PRO A 12 -4.65 16.45 -8.38
N LEU A 13 -3.47 17.05 -8.22
CA LEU A 13 -2.62 17.00 -7.02
C LEU A 13 -3.32 17.44 -5.73
N ALA A 14 -4.46 18.13 -5.83
CA ALA A 14 -5.23 18.58 -4.68
C ALA A 14 -5.76 17.44 -3.79
N ASP A 15 -5.88 16.24 -4.34
CA ASP A 15 -6.34 15.04 -3.60
C ASP A 15 -5.19 14.09 -3.24
N ASP A 16 -3.93 14.57 -3.34
CA ASP A 16 -2.77 13.78 -2.96
C ASP A 16 -2.59 13.79 -1.45
N PRO A 17 -2.58 12.64 -0.77
CA PRO A 17 -2.42 12.57 0.68
C PRO A 17 -1.17 13.26 1.22
N ILE A 18 -0.08 13.32 0.44
CA ILE A 18 1.15 14.02 0.84
C ILE A 18 0.92 15.52 0.90
N VAL A 19 0.20 16.08 -0.08
CA VAL A 19 -0.16 17.51 -0.10
C VAL A 19 -1.10 17.86 1.05
N GLU A 20 -2.04 16.97 1.39
CA GLU A 20 -2.92 17.17 2.55
C GLU A 20 -2.16 17.10 3.88
N MET A 21 -1.21 16.18 4.02
CA MET A 21 -0.39 16.03 5.22
C MET A 21 0.60 17.17 5.41
N TYR A 22 1.17 17.69 4.31
CA TYR A 22 2.23 18.70 4.32
C TYR A 22 1.92 19.86 3.35
N PRO A 23 0.83 20.62 3.57
CA PRO A 23 0.36 21.64 2.62
C PRO A 23 1.34 22.80 2.42
N ARG A 24 2.28 22.99 3.35
CA ARG A 24 3.32 24.03 3.23
C ARG A 24 4.53 23.57 2.42
N ALA A 25 4.61 22.27 2.08
CA ALA A 25 5.75 21.67 1.37
C ALA A 25 7.12 22.01 2.02
N ASP A 26 7.14 22.10 3.34
CA ASP A 26 8.33 22.45 4.15
C ASP A 26 9.11 21.24 4.67
N VAL A 27 8.70 20.04 4.26
CA VAL A 27 9.41 18.78 4.59
C VAL A 27 10.16 18.30 3.35
N PRO A 28 11.49 18.04 3.47
CA PRO A 28 12.25 17.48 2.36
C PRO A 28 11.71 16.10 1.97
N VAL A 29 11.55 15.85 0.67
CA VAL A 29 11.08 14.58 0.12
C VAL A 29 12.16 13.98 -0.77
N ILE A 30 12.46 12.71 -0.53
CA ILE A 30 13.35 11.90 -1.38
C ILE A 30 12.51 10.79 -2.01
N GLN A 31 12.51 10.73 -3.32
CA GLN A 31 11.86 9.64 -4.05
C GLN A 31 12.85 8.48 -4.23
N LEU A 32 12.41 7.29 -3.83
CA LEU A 32 13.17 6.05 -4.03
C LEU A 32 12.47 5.19 -5.09
N SER A 33 13.18 4.88 -6.17
CA SER A 33 12.70 3.93 -7.18
C SER A 33 12.79 2.50 -6.66
N MET A 34 11.77 1.71 -6.93
CA MET A 34 11.80 0.28 -6.62
C MET A 34 12.71 -0.45 -7.63
N PRO A 35 13.77 -1.13 -7.18
CA PRO A 35 14.72 -1.82 -8.07
C PRO A 35 14.15 -3.13 -8.65
N THR A 36 13.07 -3.63 -8.06
CA THR A 36 12.42 -4.91 -8.37
C THR A 36 10.93 -4.80 -8.10
N LEU A 37 10.15 -5.80 -8.51
CA LEU A 37 8.75 -5.99 -8.10
C LEU A 37 8.58 -7.28 -7.28
N ASP A 38 9.67 -7.96 -6.92
CA ASP A 38 9.63 -9.12 -6.03
C ASP A 38 9.27 -8.68 -4.60
N PRO A 39 8.19 -9.22 -4.01
CA PRO A 39 7.74 -8.83 -2.67
C PRO A 39 8.78 -9.04 -1.57
N ARG A 40 9.57 -10.11 -1.65
CA ARG A 40 10.60 -10.44 -0.64
C ARG A 40 11.76 -9.46 -0.69
N GLU A 41 12.25 -9.17 -1.89
CA GLU A 41 13.34 -8.21 -2.08
C GLU A 41 12.92 -6.80 -1.66
N LEU A 42 11.65 -6.41 -1.94
CA LEU A 42 11.11 -5.13 -1.51
C LEU A 42 10.92 -5.04 0.01
N MET A 43 10.51 -6.13 0.64
CA MET A 43 10.44 -6.17 2.10
C MET A 43 11.83 -6.06 2.74
N ASP A 44 12.83 -6.72 2.17
CA ASP A 44 14.24 -6.59 2.62
C ASP A 44 14.78 -5.16 2.41
N LEU A 45 14.38 -4.49 1.33
CA LEU A 45 14.66 -3.07 1.14
C LEU A 45 14.03 -2.24 2.27
N GLY A 46 12.76 -2.50 2.60
CA GLY A 46 12.08 -1.84 3.71
C GLY A 46 12.79 -2.03 5.05
N ARG A 47 13.21 -3.25 5.38
CA ARG A 47 13.98 -3.56 6.60
C ARG A 47 15.27 -2.73 6.68
N ARG A 48 15.95 -2.54 5.56
CA ARG A 48 17.17 -1.69 5.51
C ARG A 48 16.86 -0.21 5.70
N LEU A 49 15.67 0.24 5.36
CA LEU A 49 15.21 1.62 5.59
C LEU A 49 14.67 1.86 7.00
N ALA A 50 14.27 0.80 7.71
CA ALA A 50 13.67 0.89 9.05
C ALA A 50 14.44 1.77 10.04
N PRO A 51 15.79 1.74 10.14
CA PRO A 51 16.53 2.58 11.07
C PRO A 51 16.33 4.09 10.86
N LEU A 52 16.04 4.54 9.64
CA LEU A 52 15.79 5.94 9.35
C LEU A 52 14.55 6.49 10.09
N ARG A 53 13.63 5.62 10.49
CA ARG A 53 12.45 6.01 11.29
C ARG A 53 12.85 6.56 12.66
N ASP A 54 13.92 6.02 13.26
CA ASP A 54 14.46 6.49 14.54
C ASP A 54 15.17 7.85 14.39
N GLU A 55 15.61 8.17 13.18
CA GLU A 55 16.18 9.47 12.80
C GLU A 55 15.10 10.53 12.43
N GLY A 56 13.83 10.18 12.55
CA GLY A 56 12.73 11.10 12.25
C GLY A 56 12.27 11.08 10.78
N VAL A 57 12.68 10.10 9.97
CA VAL A 57 12.26 9.96 8.57
C VAL A 57 10.95 9.19 8.50
N LEU A 58 9.96 9.77 7.81
CA LEU A 58 8.73 9.08 7.43
C LEU A 58 9.00 8.20 6.19
N ILE A 59 8.78 6.91 6.31
CA ILE A 59 8.84 5.99 5.17
C ILE A 59 7.42 5.86 4.59
N MET A 60 7.24 6.22 3.33
CA MET A 60 5.94 6.20 2.68
C MET A 60 5.97 5.36 1.40
N GLY A 61 5.15 4.30 1.34
CA GLY A 61 4.82 3.59 0.12
C GLY A 61 3.53 4.16 -0.49
N SER A 62 3.52 4.40 -1.78
CA SER A 62 2.33 4.94 -2.48
C SER A 62 1.88 3.99 -3.59
N GLY A 63 0.61 3.57 -3.54
CA GLY A 63 0.01 2.68 -4.54
C GLY A 63 -1.35 2.16 -4.12
N PHE A 64 -2.23 1.91 -5.08
CA PHE A 64 -3.54 1.34 -4.80
C PHE A 64 -3.44 -0.12 -4.31
N PHE A 65 -4.33 -0.47 -3.37
CA PHE A 65 -4.43 -1.82 -2.85
C PHE A 65 -4.97 -2.81 -3.87
N THR A 66 -5.82 -2.35 -4.81
CA THR A 66 -6.13 -3.05 -6.08
C THR A 66 -6.03 -2.05 -7.23
N HIS A 67 -5.43 -2.45 -8.37
CA HIS A 67 -5.23 -1.54 -9.50
C HIS A 67 -5.43 -2.24 -10.84
N ASN A 68 -6.67 -2.21 -11.34
CA ASN A 68 -7.01 -2.66 -12.69
C ASN A 68 -7.91 -1.63 -13.38
N LEU A 69 -7.31 -0.73 -14.14
CA LEU A 69 -8.04 0.33 -14.86
C LEU A 69 -8.95 -0.20 -15.98
N ARG A 70 -8.77 -1.44 -16.45
CA ARG A 70 -9.66 -2.06 -17.44
C ARG A 70 -11.00 -2.46 -16.84
N GLU A 71 -11.01 -2.68 -15.53
CA GLU A 71 -12.21 -3.03 -14.75
C GLU A 71 -12.74 -1.83 -13.95
N PHE A 72 -12.30 -0.62 -14.30
CA PHE A 72 -12.75 0.60 -13.62
C PHE A 72 -14.24 0.84 -13.89
N VAL A 73 -15.01 1.09 -12.82
CA VAL A 73 -16.45 1.37 -12.90
C VAL A 73 -16.73 2.82 -12.53
N PHE A 74 -17.28 3.59 -13.45
CA PHE A 74 -17.64 5.00 -13.21
C PHE A 74 -18.89 5.15 -12.33
N SER A 75 -19.76 4.14 -12.31
CA SER A 75 -20.98 4.11 -11.49
C SER A 75 -21.43 2.67 -11.26
N GLY A 76 -22.13 2.44 -10.14
CA GLY A 76 -22.65 1.11 -9.81
C GLY A 76 -21.89 0.45 -8.64
N PRO A 77 -22.17 -0.83 -8.35
CA PRO A 77 -21.59 -1.53 -7.23
C PRO A 77 -20.09 -1.80 -7.47
N VAL A 78 -19.34 -1.81 -6.39
CA VAL A 78 -17.93 -2.24 -6.40
C VAL A 78 -17.85 -3.67 -6.95
N PRO A 79 -16.96 -3.98 -7.90
CA PRO A 79 -16.78 -5.33 -8.43
C PRO A 79 -16.42 -6.35 -7.35
N GLN A 80 -16.93 -7.57 -7.48
CA GLN A 80 -16.72 -8.62 -6.48
C GLN A 80 -15.24 -8.95 -6.30
N TRP A 81 -14.47 -9.02 -7.41
CA TRP A 81 -13.04 -9.31 -7.37
C TRP A 81 -12.25 -8.31 -6.48
N SER A 82 -12.65 -7.03 -6.50
CA SER A 82 -11.99 -5.99 -5.72
C SER A 82 -12.33 -6.11 -4.23
N ARG A 83 -13.59 -6.38 -3.91
CA ARG A 83 -14.01 -6.66 -2.53
C ARG A 83 -13.31 -7.89 -1.96
N ASP A 84 -13.27 -8.97 -2.72
CA ASP A 84 -12.66 -10.24 -2.27
C ASP A 84 -11.16 -10.06 -1.99
N PHE A 85 -10.44 -9.33 -2.86
CA PHE A 85 -9.03 -9.04 -2.67
C PHE A 85 -8.81 -8.13 -1.45
N ASP A 86 -9.61 -7.06 -1.31
CA ASP A 86 -9.50 -6.14 -0.19
C ASP A 86 -9.80 -6.82 1.15
N ASP A 87 -10.86 -7.63 1.22
CA ASP A 87 -11.21 -8.40 2.41
C ASP A 87 -10.16 -9.44 2.77
N TRP A 88 -9.57 -10.09 1.78
CA TRP A 88 -8.44 -11.00 2.00
C TRP A 88 -7.26 -10.24 2.60
N GLY A 89 -6.85 -9.15 1.97
CA GLY A 89 -5.72 -8.36 2.42
C GLY A 89 -5.91 -7.79 3.82
N ARG A 90 -7.13 -7.31 4.13
CA ARG A 90 -7.48 -6.86 5.48
C ARG A 90 -7.24 -7.96 6.51
N ARG A 91 -7.74 -9.18 6.26
CA ARG A 91 -7.57 -10.31 7.21
C ARG A 91 -6.10 -10.69 7.39
N VAL A 92 -5.35 -10.77 6.30
CA VAL A 92 -3.94 -11.16 6.31
C VAL A 92 -3.08 -10.11 7.01
N LEU A 93 -3.33 -8.82 6.74
CA LEU A 93 -2.67 -7.70 7.44
C LEU A 93 -2.99 -7.72 8.93
N GLN A 94 -4.27 -7.88 9.32
CA GLN A 94 -4.67 -7.96 10.73
C GLN A 94 -4.07 -9.15 11.47
N ALA A 95 -3.85 -10.26 10.77
CA ALA A 95 -3.19 -11.44 11.34
C ALA A 95 -1.66 -11.30 11.42
N GLY A 96 -1.07 -10.27 10.78
CA GLY A 96 0.37 -10.15 10.64
C GLY A 96 1.01 -11.27 9.82
N ASP A 97 0.23 -11.94 8.96
CA ASP A 97 0.67 -13.08 8.16
C ASP A 97 1.44 -12.61 6.92
N VAL A 98 2.69 -12.24 7.16
CA VAL A 98 3.59 -11.72 6.12
C VAL A 98 3.85 -12.75 5.02
N ASP A 99 4.00 -14.02 5.37
CA ASP A 99 4.28 -15.07 4.39
C ASP A 99 3.13 -15.23 3.37
N THR A 100 1.89 -15.13 3.82
CA THR A 100 0.72 -15.12 2.94
C THR A 100 0.68 -13.85 2.08
N LEU A 101 1.05 -12.68 2.61
CA LEU A 101 1.15 -11.46 1.82
C LEU A 101 2.24 -11.55 0.74
N LEU A 102 3.40 -12.08 1.08
CA LEU A 102 4.51 -12.26 0.14
C LEU A 102 4.16 -13.20 -1.02
N ASP A 103 3.26 -14.16 -0.79
CA ASP A 103 2.73 -15.07 -1.81
C ASP A 103 1.33 -14.65 -2.31
N PHE A 104 1.04 -13.35 -2.35
CA PHE A 104 -0.29 -12.84 -2.74
C PHE A 104 -0.74 -13.34 -4.11
N ALA A 105 0.20 -13.51 -5.04
CA ALA A 105 -0.11 -13.97 -6.39
C ALA A 105 -0.71 -15.39 -6.42
N GLY A 106 -0.32 -16.25 -5.47
CA GLY A 106 -0.83 -17.60 -5.31
C GLY A 106 -1.95 -17.75 -4.29
N LYS A 107 -2.06 -16.81 -3.33
CA LYS A 107 -2.96 -16.93 -2.17
C LYS A 107 -4.17 -16.00 -2.23
N ALA A 108 -4.03 -14.81 -2.83
CA ALA A 108 -5.11 -13.84 -2.85
C ALA A 108 -6.18 -14.23 -3.87
N PRO A 109 -7.47 -14.09 -3.51
CA PRO A 109 -8.55 -14.25 -4.47
C PRO A 109 -8.43 -13.17 -5.56
N ALA A 110 -8.68 -13.57 -6.80
CA ALA A 110 -8.65 -12.65 -7.95
C ALA A 110 -7.35 -11.85 -8.13
N ALA A 111 -6.20 -12.34 -7.64
CA ALA A 111 -4.93 -11.62 -7.67
C ALA A 111 -4.56 -11.07 -9.05
N ARG A 112 -4.73 -11.88 -10.10
CA ARG A 112 -4.43 -11.49 -11.50
C ARG A 112 -5.39 -10.44 -12.04
N THR A 113 -6.64 -10.44 -11.56
CA THR A 113 -7.64 -9.42 -11.92
C THR A 113 -7.36 -8.13 -11.16
N ALA A 114 -7.05 -8.24 -9.87
CA ALA A 114 -6.74 -7.09 -9.02
C ALA A 114 -5.45 -6.38 -9.47
N HIS A 115 -4.45 -7.16 -9.89
CA HIS A 115 -3.15 -6.67 -10.32
C HIS A 115 -2.70 -7.35 -11.62
N PRO A 116 -3.19 -6.89 -12.79
CA PRO A 116 -2.60 -7.29 -14.08
C PRO A 116 -1.11 -6.92 -14.17
N ARG A 117 -0.71 -5.88 -13.45
CA ARG A 117 0.65 -5.42 -13.18
C ARG A 117 0.75 -5.10 -11.69
N THR A 118 1.88 -5.41 -11.06
CA THR A 118 2.01 -5.43 -9.59
C THR A 118 2.64 -4.18 -9.00
N GLU A 119 3.07 -3.21 -9.80
CA GLU A 119 3.81 -2.03 -9.34
C GLU A 119 3.08 -1.22 -8.25
N HIS A 120 1.75 -1.08 -8.35
CA HIS A 120 0.97 -0.35 -7.34
C HIS A 120 0.90 -1.09 -5.99
N PHE A 121 0.85 -2.41 -6.02
CA PHE A 121 0.82 -3.23 -4.81
C PHE A 121 2.23 -3.43 -4.21
N ALA A 122 3.25 -3.38 -5.05
CA ALA A 122 4.63 -3.61 -4.67
C ALA A 122 5.15 -2.63 -3.60
N ALA A 123 4.72 -1.36 -3.65
CA ALA A 123 5.09 -0.34 -2.67
C ALA A 123 4.69 -0.70 -1.22
N LEU A 124 3.63 -1.52 -1.05
CA LEU A 124 3.21 -2.02 0.26
C LEU A 124 4.33 -2.80 0.95
N PHE A 125 5.08 -3.63 0.22
CA PHE A 125 6.11 -4.50 0.82
C PHE A 125 7.29 -3.70 1.38
N VAL A 126 7.68 -2.59 0.75
CA VAL A 126 8.68 -1.68 1.33
C VAL A 126 8.18 -1.10 2.65
N THR A 127 6.92 -0.67 2.70
CA THR A 127 6.31 -0.13 3.92
C THR A 127 6.23 -1.18 5.03
N LEU A 128 5.81 -2.41 4.68
CA LEU A 128 5.73 -3.52 5.63
C LEU A 128 7.11 -3.88 6.20
N GLY A 129 8.15 -3.91 5.36
CA GLY A 129 9.51 -4.15 5.81
C GLY A 129 10.03 -3.04 6.74
N ALA A 130 9.74 -1.78 6.41
CA ALA A 130 10.15 -0.65 7.24
C ALA A 130 9.42 -0.59 8.59
N GLY A 131 8.20 -1.13 8.66
CA GLY A 131 7.38 -1.16 9.88
C GLY A 131 7.19 -2.55 10.47
N GLU A 132 8.04 -3.53 10.15
CA GLU A 132 7.84 -4.94 10.51
C GLU A 132 7.66 -5.17 12.02
N SER A 133 8.39 -4.43 12.86
CA SER A 133 8.25 -4.47 14.33
C SER A 133 6.87 -4.05 14.82
N ASP A 134 6.14 -3.27 14.02
CA ASP A 134 4.87 -2.66 14.39
C ASP A 134 3.65 -3.33 13.70
N LEU A 135 3.86 -4.44 12.98
CA LEU A 135 2.80 -5.13 12.23
C LEU A 135 1.60 -5.50 13.10
N ALA A 136 1.84 -5.95 14.33
CA ALA A 136 0.76 -6.31 15.26
C ALA A 136 -0.08 -5.10 15.71
N ALA A 137 0.46 -3.89 15.59
CA ALA A 137 -0.19 -2.63 15.95
C ALA A 137 -0.60 -1.81 14.72
N GLN A 138 -0.59 -2.41 13.54
CA GLN A 138 -0.96 -1.74 12.31
C GLN A 138 -2.39 -1.19 12.36
N ARG A 139 -2.61 -0.02 11.76
CA ARG A 139 -3.91 0.65 11.74
C ARG A 139 -4.32 1.00 10.30
N PRO A 140 -5.58 0.72 9.91
CA PRO A 140 -6.10 1.29 8.68
C PRO A 140 -6.25 2.82 8.86
N VAL A 141 -5.83 3.58 7.84
CA VAL A 141 -5.98 5.04 7.82
C VAL A 141 -6.94 5.50 6.73
N ILE A 142 -7.01 4.79 5.62
CA ILE A 142 -8.01 4.99 4.58
C ILE A 142 -8.56 3.63 4.19
N GLU A 143 -9.88 3.55 4.02
CA GLU A 143 -10.58 2.38 3.51
C GLU A 143 -11.60 2.80 2.45
N GLY A 144 -12.17 1.83 1.76
CA GLY A 144 -13.18 2.04 0.75
C GLY A 144 -12.63 1.91 -0.67
N PHE A 145 -13.43 2.36 -1.64
CA PHE A 145 -13.19 2.11 -3.06
C PHE A 145 -13.37 3.39 -3.87
N TRP A 146 -12.62 3.47 -4.97
CA TRP A 146 -12.79 4.49 -5.99
C TRP A 146 -12.84 3.82 -7.36
N GLY A 147 -13.95 3.95 -8.09
CA GLY A 147 -14.11 3.30 -9.38
C GLY A 147 -13.93 1.77 -9.38
N GLY A 148 -14.16 1.13 -8.23
CA GLY A 148 -13.90 -0.30 -8.04
C GLY A 148 -12.48 -0.63 -7.59
N LEU A 149 -11.58 0.34 -7.45
CA LEU A 149 -10.23 0.16 -6.92
C LEU A 149 -10.22 0.34 -5.40
N ALA A 150 -9.65 -0.62 -4.66
CA ALA A 150 -9.55 -0.53 -3.21
C ALA A 150 -8.48 0.48 -2.79
N LYS A 151 -8.85 1.38 -1.86
CA LYS A 151 -8.00 2.46 -1.33
C LYS A 151 -7.36 2.11 0.02
N ARG A 152 -7.35 0.84 0.42
CA ARG A 152 -6.81 0.46 1.72
C ARG A 152 -5.42 1.03 1.93
N SER A 153 -5.30 1.86 2.96
CA SER A 153 -4.06 2.48 3.40
C SER A 153 -3.83 2.11 4.85
N ILE A 154 -2.58 1.89 5.23
CA ILE A 154 -2.21 1.45 6.58
C ILE A 154 -1.05 2.27 7.13
N GLN A 155 -1.02 2.38 8.44
CA GLN A 155 0.08 2.95 9.21
C GLN A 155 0.65 1.89 10.15
N LEU A 156 1.97 1.88 10.27
CA LEU A 156 2.78 1.02 11.14
C LEU A 156 3.61 1.91 12.08
N GLY A 157 3.34 1.83 13.39
CA GLY A 157 4.00 2.62 14.44
C GLY A 157 3.44 4.02 14.66
#